data_c4473afa5a215150891d58b9b421f421
#
_entry.id   c4473afa5a215150891d58b9b421f421
#
_cell.length_a   1.000
_cell.length_b   1.000
_cell.length_c   1.000
_cell.angle_alpha   90.00
_cell.angle_beta   90.00
_cell.angle_gamma   90.00
#
_symmetry.space_group_name_H-M   'P 1'
#
loop_
_entity.id
_entity.type
_entity.pdbx_description
1 polymer ?
#
loop_
_entity_poly.entity_id
_entity_poly.type
_entity_poly.pdbx_seq_one_letter_code
_entity_poly.pdbx_strand_id
1 'polypeptide(L)'
;MEIAFAYKNPYYAQGHSTMVHLFEWKWDDIAAECERFLGPKGFGGIQISPPNENVIIWEHNRPWWERYQPISYQLETRSGNEQQFTDMVRRCNNVGVRIYVDAVINHMTGEPRDNIGTGGSTANFREWSYPAVPYTAQDFNWPHCVIDGWDYGCCPDRVRNCELVGLKDLNLKSEHVRQMILDFMNKLINLGVAGFRIDAAKHMWPEDLRIIYDRLHNLNTDHGFPAGARPYIYQEVIDFGGEAISRYEYTDLAAVTEFKFGLELGGCFGGHNQLRWLNNWGTAWALLAHEDALVFIDNHDNQRGHGGGGEILSYKQAKQYKGATAFMLAHPYGEPQLMSSFDFTDSEAGPPMDFFGNIISPDNSCGNGWVCEHRWRQIYSMVAFRNVATGTGVNDWWDNGSNQIAFCRGGRAFIAFNNDNWDLNQNLQTCLPAGIYCDVISGTKTNDNRCSGKSVTVRNDGRAQIYVAAHEFDMMLAIHIILFVCIASIFFVE
;
A
#
# COMPACT_ATOMS: atom_id res chain seq x y z
N MET A 1 14.80 1.66 -23.79
CA MET A 1 14.91 2.23 -22.43
C MET A 1 13.64 3.00 -22.00
N GLU A 2 12.88 3.62 -22.89
CA GLU A 2 11.64 4.36 -22.54
C GLU A 2 10.45 3.49 -22.09
N ILE A 3 10.34 2.24 -22.54
CA ILE A 3 9.19 1.37 -22.23
C ILE A 3 9.24 0.84 -20.80
N ALA A 4 10.40 0.55 -20.23
CA ALA A 4 10.55 -0.02 -18.88
C ALA A 4 10.07 0.89 -17.75
N PHE A 5 9.96 2.20 -17.96
CA PHE A 5 9.49 3.18 -16.96
C PHE A 5 8.06 3.66 -17.19
N ALA A 6 7.42 3.22 -18.29
CA ALA A 6 6.13 3.75 -18.70
C ALA A 6 5.01 3.50 -17.66
N TYR A 7 5.09 2.40 -16.89
CA TYR A 7 4.07 1.97 -15.94
C TYR A 7 4.49 2.15 -14.47
N LYS A 8 5.58 2.89 -14.19
CA LYS A 8 6.16 3.04 -12.84
C LYS A 8 5.95 4.43 -12.22
N ASN A 9 5.20 5.31 -12.87
CA ASN A 9 4.87 6.61 -12.34
C ASN A 9 3.47 6.61 -11.70
N PRO A 10 3.33 6.83 -10.39
CA PRO A 10 2.01 6.86 -9.73
C PRO A 10 1.19 8.12 -10.04
N TYR A 11 1.76 9.14 -10.67
CA TYR A 11 1.11 10.41 -11.04
C TYR A 11 0.46 11.14 -9.86
N TYR A 12 1.11 11.13 -8.70
CA TYR A 12 0.63 11.89 -7.56
C TYR A 12 0.55 13.38 -7.84
N ALA A 13 -0.39 14.05 -7.22
CA ALA A 13 -0.45 15.51 -7.23
C ALA A 13 0.79 16.12 -6.55
N GLN A 14 1.14 17.34 -6.94
CA GLN A 14 2.29 18.02 -6.35
C GLN A 14 2.14 18.16 -4.82
N GLY A 15 3.17 17.80 -4.08
CA GLY A 15 3.18 17.83 -2.61
C GLY A 15 2.49 16.65 -1.95
N HIS A 16 2.06 15.66 -2.71
CA HIS A 16 1.46 14.41 -2.25
C HIS A 16 2.42 13.25 -2.46
N SER A 17 2.37 12.28 -1.59
CA SER A 17 3.05 10.99 -1.71
C SER A 17 2.30 9.94 -0.90
N THR A 18 2.78 8.70 -0.98
CA THR A 18 2.28 7.59 -0.16
C THR A 18 0.88 7.14 -0.55
N MET A 19 0.78 5.88 -0.87
CA MET A 19 -0.49 5.20 -1.10
C MET A 19 -1.03 4.64 0.22
N VAL A 20 -2.35 4.54 0.35
CA VAL A 20 -3.00 3.79 1.44
C VAL A 20 -3.97 2.79 0.86
N HIS A 21 -3.93 1.54 1.34
CA HIS A 21 -4.95 0.55 1.04
C HIS A 21 -6.10 0.70 2.03
N LEU A 22 -7.21 1.30 1.58
CA LEU A 22 -8.47 1.37 2.34
C LEU A 22 -9.25 0.06 2.14
N PHE A 23 -8.80 -0.98 2.85
CA PHE A 23 -9.27 -2.34 2.66
C PHE A 23 -10.73 -2.50 3.04
N GLU A 24 -11.58 -2.94 2.10
CA GLU A 24 -13.01 -3.20 2.24
C GLU A 24 -13.90 -1.96 2.48
N TRP A 25 -13.38 -0.75 2.33
CA TRP A 25 -14.18 0.46 2.49
C TRP A 25 -15.23 0.61 1.38
N LYS A 26 -16.36 1.22 1.73
CA LYS A 26 -17.38 1.62 0.73
C LYS A 26 -16.92 2.83 -0.09
N TRP A 27 -17.38 2.89 -1.34
CA TRP A 27 -16.97 3.97 -2.26
C TRP A 27 -17.33 5.36 -1.74
N ASP A 28 -18.52 5.53 -1.16
CA ASP A 28 -18.97 6.80 -0.59
C ASP A 28 -18.09 7.22 0.61
N ASP A 29 -17.68 6.26 1.44
CA ASP A 29 -16.81 6.50 2.59
C ASP A 29 -15.39 6.91 2.14
N ILE A 30 -14.86 6.25 1.10
CA ILE A 30 -13.58 6.61 0.48
C ILE A 30 -13.64 8.03 -0.10
N ALA A 31 -14.71 8.38 -0.82
CA ALA A 31 -14.87 9.72 -1.37
C ALA A 31 -14.84 10.80 -0.28
N ALA A 32 -15.57 10.56 0.81
CA ALA A 32 -15.56 11.45 1.97
C ALA A 32 -14.19 11.52 2.65
N GLU A 33 -13.49 10.39 2.74
CA GLU A 33 -12.14 10.33 3.33
C GLU A 33 -11.10 11.08 2.49
N CYS A 34 -11.18 11.00 1.16
CA CYS A 34 -10.36 11.81 0.27
C CYS A 34 -10.49 13.30 0.58
N GLU A 35 -11.73 13.79 0.71
CA GLU A 35 -12.00 15.22 0.88
C GLU A 35 -11.68 15.73 2.29
N ARG A 36 -12.02 14.96 3.34
CA ARG A 36 -11.89 15.41 4.73
C ARG A 36 -10.52 15.14 5.33
N PHE A 37 -9.79 14.14 4.84
CA PHE A 37 -8.55 13.68 5.49
C PHE A 37 -7.38 13.50 4.52
N LEU A 38 -7.48 12.61 3.54
CA LEU A 38 -6.33 12.19 2.74
C LEU A 38 -5.76 13.31 1.90
N GLY A 39 -6.59 14.07 1.19
CA GLY A 39 -6.18 15.24 0.42
C GLY A 39 -5.51 16.28 1.32
N PRO A 40 -6.18 16.79 2.37
CA PRO A 40 -5.58 17.74 3.31
C PRO A 40 -4.30 17.27 4.00
N LYS A 41 -4.09 15.95 4.18
CA LYS A 41 -2.89 15.37 4.77
C LYS A 41 -1.79 15.04 3.76
N GLY A 42 -2.04 15.24 2.47
CA GLY A 42 -1.05 15.07 1.41
C GLY A 42 -0.78 13.61 1.03
N PHE A 43 -1.75 12.71 1.20
CA PHE A 43 -1.68 11.35 0.66
C PHE A 43 -1.78 11.38 -0.86
N GLY A 44 -0.96 10.58 -1.54
CA GLY A 44 -0.89 10.54 -3.00
C GLY A 44 -1.97 9.69 -3.65
N GLY A 45 -2.40 8.61 -3.00
CA GLY A 45 -3.40 7.74 -3.58
C GLY A 45 -3.93 6.66 -2.67
N ILE A 46 -4.90 5.93 -3.18
CA ILE A 46 -5.61 4.84 -2.49
C ILE A 46 -5.59 3.61 -3.38
N GLN A 47 -5.16 2.47 -2.82
CA GLN A 47 -5.57 1.17 -3.34
C GLN A 47 -6.96 0.86 -2.78
N ILE A 48 -7.88 0.47 -3.64
CA ILE A 48 -9.21 0.00 -3.26
C ILE A 48 -9.31 -1.51 -3.43
N SER A 49 -10.22 -2.14 -2.69
CA SER A 49 -10.56 -3.56 -2.90
C SER A 49 -11.15 -3.77 -4.29
N PRO A 50 -11.12 -5.00 -4.85
CA PRO A 50 -11.60 -5.29 -6.19
C PRO A 50 -13.01 -4.73 -6.44
N PRO A 51 -13.23 -3.90 -7.48
CA PRO A 51 -14.51 -3.23 -7.72
C PRO A 51 -15.49 -4.04 -8.55
N ASN A 52 -15.03 -5.13 -9.15
CA ASN A 52 -15.85 -5.98 -9.99
C ASN A 52 -16.69 -6.95 -9.17
N GLU A 53 -17.81 -7.37 -9.73
CA GLU A 53 -18.75 -8.30 -9.15
C GLU A 53 -18.07 -9.62 -8.75
N ASN A 54 -18.23 -10.00 -7.50
CA ASN A 54 -17.73 -11.25 -6.92
C ASN A 54 -18.88 -12.14 -6.43
N VAL A 55 -18.61 -13.43 -6.29
CA VAL A 55 -19.58 -14.35 -5.72
C VAL A 55 -19.83 -14.04 -4.25
N ILE A 56 -21.06 -14.22 -3.78
CA ILE A 56 -21.46 -14.03 -2.38
C ILE A 56 -21.20 -15.35 -1.61
N ILE A 57 -20.47 -15.28 -0.50
CA ILE A 57 -20.10 -16.47 0.29
C ILE A 57 -20.65 -16.34 1.72
N TRP A 58 -21.87 -16.84 1.93
CA TRP A 58 -22.53 -16.83 3.24
C TRP A 58 -22.01 -17.91 4.20
N GLU A 59 -21.55 -19.04 3.68
CA GLU A 59 -21.08 -20.17 4.50
C GLU A 59 -19.87 -19.84 5.38
N HIS A 60 -19.09 -18.81 5.00
CA HIS A 60 -17.99 -18.26 5.77
C HIS A 60 -18.27 -16.85 6.27
N ASN A 61 -19.55 -16.49 6.42
CA ASN A 61 -20.00 -15.21 6.95
C ASN A 61 -19.43 -13.99 6.18
N ARG A 62 -19.50 -14.03 4.85
CA ARG A 62 -18.99 -12.97 3.96
C ARG A 62 -17.51 -12.64 4.21
N PRO A 63 -16.58 -13.60 3.98
CA PRO A 63 -15.16 -13.44 4.25
C PRO A 63 -14.54 -12.37 3.32
N TRP A 64 -13.42 -11.78 3.75
CA TRP A 64 -12.72 -10.76 2.96
C TRP A 64 -12.30 -11.28 1.57
N TRP A 65 -11.91 -12.55 1.47
CA TRP A 65 -11.45 -13.16 0.22
C TRP A 65 -12.56 -13.45 -0.81
N GLU A 66 -13.84 -13.27 -0.47
CA GLU A 66 -14.90 -13.34 -1.48
C GLU A 66 -14.71 -12.31 -2.61
N ARG A 67 -14.06 -11.15 -2.31
CA ARG A 67 -13.72 -10.11 -3.29
C ARG A 67 -12.75 -10.58 -4.37
N TYR A 68 -11.98 -11.62 -4.08
CA TYR A 68 -11.01 -12.24 -4.99
C TYR A 68 -11.58 -13.43 -5.77
N GLN A 69 -12.92 -13.56 -5.79
CA GLN A 69 -13.64 -14.57 -6.57
C GLN A 69 -14.58 -13.91 -7.59
N PRO A 70 -14.05 -13.37 -8.71
CA PRO A 70 -14.84 -12.70 -9.74
C PRO A 70 -15.89 -13.62 -10.35
N ILE A 71 -17.11 -13.11 -10.58
CA ILE A 71 -18.16 -13.77 -11.33
C ILE A 71 -18.52 -12.98 -12.60
N SER A 72 -18.25 -11.68 -12.59
CA SER A 72 -18.30 -10.81 -13.76
C SER A 72 -17.37 -9.59 -13.60
N TYR A 73 -17.30 -8.72 -14.63
CA TYR A 73 -16.58 -7.45 -14.59
C TYR A 73 -17.54 -6.24 -14.41
N GLN A 74 -18.78 -6.48 -13.99
CA GLN A 74 -19.68 -5.41 -13.61
C GLN A 74 -19.21 -4.74 -12.31
N LEU A 75 -19.32 -3.41 -12.23
CA LEU A 75 -18.90 -2.66 -11.03
C LEU A 75 -20.02 -2.63 -9.99
N GLU A 76 -20.27 -3.78 -9.35
CA GLU A 76 -21.31 -3.96 -8.35
C GLU A 76 -20.81 -4.87 -7.23
N THR A 77 -20.52 -4.29 -6.06
CA THR A 77 -19.94 -4.99 -4.90
C THR A 77 -20.55 -4.51 -3.58
N ARG A 78 -20.14 -5.10 -2.45
CA ARG A 78 -20.46 -4.60 -1.11
C ARG A 78 -19.99 -3.16 -0.87
N SER A 79 -18.97 -2.71 -1.59
CA SER A 79 -18.45 -1.34 -1.47
C SER A 79 -19.33 -0.32 -2.20
N GLY A 80 -20.16 -0.74 -3.14
CA GLY A 80 -21.08 0.10 -3.89
C GLY A 80 -21.16 -0.26 -5.37
N ASN A 81 -22.00 0.47 -6.08
CA ASN A 81 -22.26 0.32 -7.51
C ASN A 81 -21.35 1.22 -8.38
N GLU A 82 -21.48 1.11 -9.70
CA GLU A 82 -20.70 1.87 -10.67
C GLU A 82 -20.86 3.38 -10.55
N GLN A 83 -22.05 3.88 -10.22
CA GLN A 83 -22.28 5.32 -10.04
C GLN A 83 -21.52 5.85 -8.82
N GLN A 84 -21.58 5.14 -7.70
CA GLN A 84 -20.83 5.47 -6.48
C GLN A 84 -19.32 5.38 -6.70
N PHE A 85 -18.86 4.36 -7.45
CA PHE A 85 -17.47 4.21 -7.84
C PHE A 85 -16.99 5.41 -8.67
N THR A 86 -17.75 5.81 -9.68
CA THR A 86 -17.43 6.95 -10.55
C THR A 86 -17.38 8.27 -9.77
N ASP A 87 -18.33 8.48 -8.84
CA ASP A 87 -18.33 9.65 -7.96
C ASP A 87 -17.11 9.68 -7.04
N MET A 88 -16.76 8.53 -6.45
CA MET A 88 -15.55 8.38 -5.61
C MET A 88 -14.30 8.77 -6.39
N VAL A 89 -14.07 8.20 -7.57
CA VAL A 89 -12.89 8.49 -8.39
C VAL A 89 -12.77 9.97 -8.72
N ARG A 90 -13.88 10.60 -9.14
CA ARG A 90 -13.94 12.02 -9.45
C ARG A 90 -13.62 12.89 -8.22
N ARG A 91 -14.23 12.61 -7.07
CA ARG A 91 -14.07 13.39 -5.84
C ARG A 91 -12.65 13.27 -5.29
N CYS A 92 -12.06 12.08 -5.30
CA CYS A 92 -10.67 11.86 -4.89
C CYS A 92 -9.69 12.59 -5.81
N ASN A 93 -9.83 12.47 -7.13
CA ASN A 93 -8.98 13.19 -8.09
C ASN A 93 -9.05 14.71 -7.89
N ASN A 94 -10.23 15.26 -7.59
CA ASN A 94 -10.42 16.71 -7.36
C ASN A 94 -9.60 17.25 -6.17
N VAL A 95 -9.26 16.41 -5.21
CA VAL A 95 -8.43 16.79 -4.04
C VAL A 95 -7.01 16.24 -4.13
N GLY A 96 -6.58 15.77 -5.30
CA GLY A 96 -5.22 15.30 -5.56
C GLY A 96 -4.91 13.90 -5.05
N VAL A 97 -5.92 13.09 -4.72
CA VAL A 97 -5.77 11.70 -4.28
C VAL A 97 -6.14 10.76 -5.42
N ARG A 98 -5.19 9.93 -5.87
CA ARG A 98 -5.37 9.02 -7.00
C ARG A 98 -6.00 7.70 -6.56
N ILE A 99 -6.74 7.04 -7.46
CA ILE A 99 -7.33 5.72 -7.21
C ILE A 99 -6.58 4.66 -8.01
N TYR A 100 -6.16 3.60 -7.32
CA TYR A 100 -5.55 2.40 -7.89
C TYR A 100 -6.43 1.20 -7.58
N VAL A 101 -6.78 0.47 -8.63
CA VAL A 101 -7.72 -0.65 -8.54
C VAL A 101 -6.97 -1.95 -8.32
N ASP A 102 -7.45 -2.76 -7.38
CA ASP A 102 -7.04 -4.15 -7.25
C ASP A 102 -7.72 -4.98 -8.36
N ALA A 103 -6.95 -5.34 -9.38
CA ALA A 103 -7.43 -6.00 -10.59
C ALA A 103 -7.20 -7.51 -10.50
N VAL A 104 -8.27 -8.25 -10.25
CA VAL A 104 -8.28 -9.71 -10.23
C VAL A 104 -8.54 -10.22 -11.64
N ILE A 105 -7.48 -10.55 -12.37
CA ILE A 105 -7.52 -10.93 -13.80
C ILE A 105 -6.87 -12.29 -14.09
N ASN A 106 -6.29 -12.94 -13.08
CA ASN A 106 -5.70 -14.27 -13.21
C ASN A 106 -6.78 -15.36 -13.32
N HIS A 107 -7.89 -15.21 -12.63
CA HIS A 107 -8.86 -16.26 -12.40
C HIS A 107 -10.29 -15.73 -12.22
N MET A 108 -11.22 -16.65 -12.24
CA MET A 108 -12.61 -16.46 -11.82
C MET A 108 -12.83 -17.15 -10.45
N THR A 109 -14.08 -17.45 -10.09
CA THR A 109 -14.41 -18.07 -8.80
C THR A 109 -13.82 -19.48 -8.64
N GLY A 110 -13.72 -19.93 -7.39
CA GLY A 110 -13.65 -21.37 -7.07
C GLY A 110 -15.01 -22.09 -7.26
N GLU A 111 -15.30 -23.02 -6.38
CA GLU A 111 -16.59 -23.74 -6.36
C GLU A 111 -17.34 -23.47 -5.05
N PRO A 112 -17.80 -22.23 -4.78
CA PRO A 112 -18.55 -21.94 -3.58
C PRO A 112 -19.95 -22.62 -3.65
N ARG A 113 -20.57 -22.77 -2.50
CA ARG A 113 -21.88 -23.38 -2.38
C ARG A 113 -22.96 -22.61 -3.14
N ASP A 114 -22.92 -21.30 -3.06
CA ASP A 114 -23.86 -20.40 -3.72
C ASP A 114 -23.19 -19.87 -5.01
N ASN A 115 -23.98 -19.71 -6.07
CA ASN A 115 -23.48 -19.31 -7.38
C ASN A 115 -24.03 -17.95 -7.84
N ILE A 116 -24.35 -17.08 -6.90
CA ILE A 116 -24.88 -15.73 -7.17
C ILE A 116 -23.85 -14.67 -6.85
N GLY A 117 -23.66 -13.73 -7.75
CA GLY A 117 -22.80 -12.58 -7.57
C GLY A 117 -23.47 -11.42 -6.84
N THR A 118 -22.65 -10.46 -6.41
CA THR A 118 -23.11 -9.23 -5.74
C THR A 118 -23.99 -8.35 -6.62
N GLY A 119 -23.88 -8.44 -7.95
CA GLY A 119 -24.75 -7.78 -8.94
C GLY A 119 -25.88 -8.67 -9.47
N GLY A 120 -26.01 -9.91 -8.96
CA GLY A 120 -27.05 -10.85 -9.36
C GLY A 120 -26.66 -11.77 -10.52
N SER A 121 -25.46 -11.68 -11.04
CA SER A 121 -24.95 -12.63 -12.05
C SER A 121 -24.83 -14.03 -11.48
N THR A 122 -24.94 -15.04 -12.37
CA THR A 122 -24.76 -16.45 -12.01
C THR A 122 -23.73 -17.10 -12.93
N ALA A 123 -23.08 -18.17 -12.44
CA ALA A 123 -22.13 -18.96 -13.19
C ALA A 123 -22.35 -20.46 -12.97
N ASN A 124 -21.89 -21.29 -13.91
CA ASN A 124 -21.76 -22.71 -13.72
C ASN A 124 -20.27 -23.07 -13.56
N PHE A 125 -19.81 -23.08 -12.32
CA PHE A 125 -18.40 -23.27 -11.96
C PHE A 125 -17.83 -24.62 -12.45
N ARG A 126 -18.66 -25.67 -12.46
CA ARG A 126 -18.25 -27.01 -12.88
C ARG A 126 -18.07 -27.14 -14.39
N GLU A 127 -18.72 -26.28 -15.15
CA GLU A 127 -18.63 -26.22 -16.60
C GLU A 127 -17.78 -25.04 -17.08
N TRP A 128 -17.09 -24.32 -16.15
CA TRP A 128 -16.29 -23.13 -16.45
C TRP A 128 -17.08 -22.12 -17.31
N SER A 129 -18.35 -21.90 -16.96
CA SER A 129 -19.24 -21.01 -17.70
C SER A 129 -19.61 -19.78 -16.87
N TYR A 130 -19.25 -18.60 -17.38
CA TYR A 130 -19.50 -17.29 -16.77
C TYR A 130 -20.20 -16.37 -17.78
N PRO A 131 -21.53 -16.52 -17.97
CA PRO A 131 -22.26 -15.83 -19.04
C PRO A 131 -22.21 -14.31 -18.98
N ALA A 132 -22.01 -13.74 -17.77
CA ALA A 132 -21.97 -12.30 -17.58
C ALA A 132 -20.66 -11.65 -18.04
N VAL A 133 -19.60 -12.46 -18.41
CA VAL A 133 -18.35 -11.93 -18.98
C VAL A 133 -18.32 -11.86 -20.50
N PRO A 134 -18.56 -12.80 -21.38
CA PRO A 134 -19.05 -14.20 -21.45
C PRO A 134 -17.92 -15.24 -21.61
N TYR A 135 -17.47 -15.82 -20.55
CA TYR A 135 -16.46 -16.90 -20.60
C TYR A 135 -17.10 -18.29 -20.68
N THR A 136 -16.42 -19.19 -21.39
CA THR A 136 -16.74 -20.59 -21.54
C THR A 136 -15.54 -21.45 -21.16
N ALA A 137 -15.67 -22.78 -21.09
CA ALA A 137 -14.55 -23.67 -20.74
C ALA A 137 -13.31 -23.52 -21.65
N GLN A 138 -13.46 -22.97 -22.87
CA GLN A 138 -12.33 -22.72 -23.78
C GLN A 138 -11.45 -21.51 -23.36
N ASP A 139 -11.96 -20.68 -22.47
CA ASP A 139 -11.27 -19.47 -21.99
C ASP A 139 -10.39 -19.76 -20.76
N PHE A 140 -10.35 -20.99 -20.29
CA PHE A 140 -9.57 -21.44 -19.15
C PHE A 140 -8.41 -22.35 -19.57
N ASN A 141 -7.35 -22.41 -18.77
CA ASN A 141 -6.20 -23.26 -19.06
C ASN A 141 -6.55 -24.74 -19.01
N TRP A 142 -6.02 -25.51 -19.95
CA TRP A 142 -6.24 -26.95 -20.08
C TRP A 142 -4.91 -27.70 -20.21
N PRO A 143 -4.71 -28.91 -19.62
CA PRO A 143 -5.68 -29.61 -18.76
C PRO A 143 -5.86 -28.91 -17.40
N HIS A 144 -7.07 -28.99 -16.84
CA HIS A 144 -7.34 -28.45 -15.52
C HIS A 144 -6.47 -29.17 -14.47
N CYS A 145 -5.83 -28.39 -13.63
CA CYS A 145 -4.99 -28.84 -12.52
C CYS A 145 -5.02 -27.82 -11.39
N VAL A 146 -4.66 -28.22 -10.20
CA VAL A 146 -4.53 -27.35 -9.02
C VAL A 146 -3.05 -27.26 -8.65
N ILE A 147 -2.59 -26.09 -8.25
CA ILE A 147 -1.22 -25.85 -7.81
C ILE A 147 -1.01 -26.60 -6.48
N ASP A 148 0.05 -27.39 -6.41
CA ASP A 148 0.53 -28.01 -5.18
C ASP A 148 1.65 -27.14 -4.56
N GLY A 149 1.83 -27.17 -3.24
CA GLY A 149 2.88 -26.41 -2.57
C GLY A 149 4.30 -26.69 -3.07
N TRP A 150 4.56 -27.89 -3.61
CA TRP A 150 5.84 -28.25 -4.22
C TRP A 150 6.10 -27.56 -5.56
N ASP A 151 5.06 -27.20 -6.28
CA ASP A 151 5.16 -26.57 -7.61
C ASP A 151 5.91 -25.23 -7.55
N TYR A 152 5.79 -24.49 -6.45
CA TYR A 152 6.49 -23.21 -6.27
C TYR A 152 8.02 -23.35 -6.29
N GLY A 153 8.56 -24.48 -5.82
CA GLY A 153 10.00 -24.73 -5.79
C GLY A 153 10.60 -25.22 -7.11
N CYS A 154 9.78 -25.75 -8.05
CA CYS A 154 10.31 -26.46 -9.24
C CYS A 154 9.65 -26.11 -10.56
N CYS A 155 8.36 -25.73 -10.51
CA CYS A 155 7.52 -26.01 -11.68
C CYS A 155 6.72 -24.75 -12.11
N PRO A 156 7.39 -23.74 -12.72
CA PRO A 156 6.76 -22.48 -13.13
C PRO A 156 5.54 -22.64 -14.00
N ASP A 157 5.59 -23.65 -14.90
CA ASP A 157 4.46 -23.95 -15.80
C ASP A 157 3.19 -24.33 -15.03
N ARG A 158 3.33 -25.07 -13.91
CA ARG A 158 2.18 -25.43 -13.09
C ARG A 158 1.68 -24.25 -12.27
N VAL A 159 2.59 -23.45 -11.72
CA VAL A 159 2.22 -22.24 -10.97
C VAL A 159 1.46 -21.23 -11.84
N ARG A 160 1.73 -21.20 -13.16
CA ARG A 160 1.15 -20.23 -14.10
C ARG A 160 0.01 -20.78 -14.98
N ASN A 161 -0.30 -22.08 -14.92
CA ASN A 161 -1.34 -22.68 -15.75
C ASN A 161 -2.29 -23.60 -14.97
N CYS A 162 -2.11 -23.74 -13.64
CA CYS A 162 -3.01 -24.51 -12.79
C CYS A 162 -3.79 -23.55 -11.85
N GLU A 163 -4.92 -24.03 -11.36
CA GLU A 163 -5.80 -23.29 -10.46
C GLU A 163 -5.09 -22.97 -9.12
N LEU A 164 -4.99 -21.69 -8.77
CA LEU A 164 -4.57 -21.23 -7.45
C LEU A 164 -5.70 -21.55 -6.45
N VAL A 165 -5.45 -22.44 -5.51
CA VAL A 165 -6.42 -22.92 -4.48
C VAL A 165 -7.80 -23.30 -5.05
N GLY A 166 -7.85 -23.77 -6.31
CA GLY A 166 -9.10 -24.16 -6.97
C GLY A 166 -9.89 -23.03 -7.63
N LEU A 167 -9.33 -21.82 -7.72
CA LEU A 167 -9.87 -20.70 -8.49
C LEU A 167 -9.67 -20.96 -9.99
N LYS A 168 -10.73 -20.79 -10.78
CA LYS A 168 -10.73 -21.14 -12.20
C LYS A 168 -9.76 -20.29 -13.00
N ASP A 169 -8.68 -20.89 -13.46
CA ASP A 169 -7.51 -20.25 -14.03
C ASP A 169 -7.73 -19.84 -15.50
N LEU A 170 -7.65 -18.53 -15.79
CA LEU A 170 -7.91 -17.97 -17.12
C LEU A 170 -6.74 -18.21 -18.07
N ASN A 171 -7.05 -18.59 -19.31
CA ASN A 171 -6.06 -18.69 -20.37
C ASN A 171 -5.76 -17.32 -20.99
N LEU A 172 -4.78 -16.60 -20.45
CA LEU A 172 -4.38 -15.27 -20.93
C LEU A 172 -3.76 -15.28 -22.35
N LYS A 173 -3.49 -16.46 -22.94
CA LYS A 173 -3.11 -16.57 -24.35
C LYS A 173 -4.30 -16.43 -25.29
N SER A 174 -5.54 -16.66 -24.81
CA SER A 174 -6.76 -16.42 -25.56
C SER A 174 -6.95 -14.93 -25.84
N GLU A 175 -7.12 -14.58 -27.12
CA GLU A 175 -7.42 -13.19 -27.49
C GLU A 175 -8.78 -12.74 -26.94
N HIS A 176 -9.74 -13.65 -26.81
CA HIS A 176 -11.04 -13.36 -26.20
C HIS A 176 -10.87 -12.96 -24.71
N VAL A 177 -10.09 -13.73 -23.95
CA VAL A 177 -9.79 -13.42 -22.54
C VAL A 177 -9.09 -12.06 -22.42
N ARG A 178 -8.06 -11.82 -23.23
CA ARG A 178 -7.35 -10.53 -23.25
C ARG A 178 -8.28 -9.36 -23.53
N GLN A 179 -9.21 -9.52 -24.50
CA GLN A 179 -10.15 -8.46 -24.85
C GLN A 179 -11.11 -8.15 -23.70
N MET A 180 -11.65 -9.15 -23.01
CA MET A 180 -12.52 -8.94 -21.84
C MET A 180 -11.81 -8.24 -20.70
N ILE A 181 -10.56 -8.61 -20.42
CA ILE A 181 -9.71 -7.94 -19.43
C ILE A 181 -9.43 -6.50 -19.84
N LEU A 182 -9.11 -6.24 -21.10
CA LEU A 182 -8.85 -4.91 -21.63
C LEU A 182 -10.09 -4.02 -21.56
N ASP A 183 -11.27 -4.55 -21.89
CA ASP A 183 -12.52 -3.80 -21.81
C ASP A 183 -12.81 -3.36 -20.36
N PHE A 184 -12.58 -4.26 -19.39
CA PHE A 184 -12.69 -3.96 -17.97
C PHE A 184 -11.69 -2.88 -17.52
N MET A 185 -10.41 -3.09 -17.77
CA MET A 185 -9.35 -2.17 -17.30
C MET A 185 -9.45 -0.80 -18.00
N ASN A 186 -9.74 -0.77 -19.31
CA ASN A 186 -9.92 0.48 -20.05
C ASN A 186 -11.17 1.25 -19.63
N LYS A 187 -12.25 0.56 -19.25
CA LYS A 187 -13.43 1.20 -18.64
C LYS A 187 -13.02 1.94 -17.37
N LEU A 188 -12.23 1.31 -16.48
CA LEU A 188 -11.75 1.93 -15.25
C LEU A 188 -10.83 3.13 -15.52
N ILE A 189 -9.92 3.05 -16.48
CA ILE A 189 -9.07 4.17 -16.91
C ILE A 189 -9.93 5.34 -17.40
N ASN A 190 -10.94 5.07 -18.22
CA ASN A 190 -11.86 6.10 -18.73
C ASN A 190 -12.66 6.78 -17.60
N LEU A 191 -12.97 6.06 -16.51
CA LEU A 191 -13.59 6.62 -15.30
C LEU A 191 -12.64 7.46 -14.45
N GLY A 192 -11.33 7.50 -14.77
CA GLY A 192 -10.33 8.33 -14.10
C GLY A 192 -9.43 7.61 -13.09
N VAL A 193 -9.37 6.27 -13.13
CA VAL A 193 -8.43 5.48 -12.32
C VAL A 193 -7.00 5.73 -12.79
N ALA A 194 -6.06 5.85 -11.84
CA ALA A 194 -4.66 6.17 -12.09
C ALA A 194 -3.78 4.94 -12.36
N GLY A 195 -4.26 3.76 -12.00
CA GLY A 195 -3.47 2.53 -12.15
C GLY A 195 -4.06 1.33 -11.45
N PHE A 196 -3.26 0.27 -11.37
CA PHE A 196 -3.71 -1.05 -10.95
C PHE A 196 -2.68 -1.78 -10.08
N ARG A 197 -3.15 -2.43 -9.02
CA ARG A 197 -2.51 -3.63 -8.48
C ARG A 197 -2.95 -4.80 -9.34
N ILE A 198 -2.02 -5.58 -9.80
CA ILE A 198 -2.35 -6.83 -10.52
C ILE A 198 -2.26 -7.97 -9.51
N ASP A 199 -3.43 -8.43 -9.10
CA ASP A 199 -3.58 -9.56 -8.19
C ASP A 199 -2.98 -10.83 -8.79
N ALA A 200 -2.34 -11.66 -7.96
CA ALA A 200 -1.77 -12.95 -8.36
C ALA A 200 -0.88 -12.90 -9.63
N ALA A 201 -0.14 -11.80 -9.86
CA ALA A 201 0.69 -11.62 -11.05
C ALA A 201 1.73 -12.74 -11.21
N LYS A 202 2.23 -13.31 -10.11
CA LYS A 202 3.13 -14.47 -10.10
C LYS A 202 2.56 -15.68 -10.85
N HIS A 203 1.23 -15.80 -10.90
CA HIS A 203 0.49 -16.88 -11.51
C HIS A 203 0.15 -16.65 -12.99
N MET A 204 0.66 -15.56 -13.56
CA MET A 204 0.49 -15.19 -14.97
C MET A 204 1.83 -15.10 -15.68
N TRP A 205 1.85 -15.45 -16.97
CA TRP A 205 3.05 -15.32 -17.79
C TRP A 205 3.39 -13.85 -18.02
N PRO A 206 4.64 -13.41 -17.79
CA PRO A 206 5.06 -12.02 -18.03
C PRO A 206 4.77 -11.52 -19.44
N GLU A 207 4.93 -12.38 -20.45
CA GLU A 207 4.65 -12.04 -21.84
C GLU A 207 3.16 -11.78 -22.11
N ASP A 208 2.26 -12.53 -21.46
CA ASP A 208 0.82 -12.31 -21.60
C ASP A 208 0.39 -11.01 -20.93
N LEU A 209 0.94 -10.72 -19.74
CA LEU A 209 0.75 -9.44 -19.05
C LEU A 209 1.26 -8.25 -19.89
N ARG A 210 2.44 -8.38 -20.54
CA ARG A 210 2.98 -7.36 -21.43
C ARG A 210 2.00 -7.00 -22.54
N ILE A 211 1.43 -8.02 -23.21
CA ILE A 211 0.45 -7.81 -24.29
C ILE A 211 -0.78 -7.04 -23.79
N ILE A 212 -1.26 -7.34 -22.59
CA ILE A 212 -2.38 -6.62 -21.98
C ILE A 212 -1.97 -5.18 -21.67
N TYR A 213 -0.84 -4.97 -20.97
CA TYR A 213 -0.42 -3.62 -20.57
C TYR A 213 -0.19 -2.70 -21.76
N ASP A 214 0.45 -3.18 -22.82
CA ASP A 214 0.74 -2.40 -24.02
C ASP A 214 -0.54 -1.91 -24.74
N ARG A 215 -1.66 -2.61 -24.57
CA ARG A 215 -2.95 -2.31 -25.16
C ARG A 215 -3.89 -1.48 -24.27
N LEU A 216 -3.49 -1.19 -23.04
CA LEU A 216 -4.27 -0.30 -22.17
C LEU A 216 -4.34 1.12 -22.75
N HIS A 217 -5.41 1.82 -22.47
CA HIS A 217 -5.53 3.23 -22.80
C HIS A 217 -4.53 4.07 -22.00
N ASN A 218 -4.21 5.26 -22.50
CA ASN A 218 -3.59 6.29 -21.70
C ASN A 218 -4.58 6.80 -20.65
N LEU A 219 -4.06 7.34 -19.55
CA LEU A 219 -4.85 7.91 -18.48
C LEU A 219 -5.74 9.07 -19.03
N ASN A 220 -6.93 9.19 -18.46
CA ASN A 220 -7.92 10.16 -18.88
C ASN A 220 -7.55 11.58 -18.44
N THR A 221 -7.25 12.45 -19.40
CA THR A 221 -6.82 13.84 -19.17
C THR A 221 -7.87 14.69 -18.45
N ASP A 222 -9.16 14.34 -18.54
CA ASP A 222 -10.24 15.05 -17.84
C ASP A 222 -10.16 14.93 -16.31
N HIS A 223 -9.38 13.98 -15.82
CA HIS A 223 -9.07 13.78 -14.40
C HIS A 223 -7.71 14.36 -13.97
N GLY A 224 -7.13 15.24 -14.80
CA GLY A 224 -5.89 15.97 -14.49
C GLY A 224 -4.62 15.14 -14.69
N PHE A 225 -4.68 14.09 -15.50
CA PHE A 225 -3.47 13.36 -15.92
C PHE A 225 -2.84 14.01 -17.16
N PRO A 226 -1.50 13.97 -17.31
CA PRO A 226 -0.83 14.43 -18.52
C PRO A 226 -1.25 13.63 -19.76
N ALA A 227 -1.30 14.28 -20.91
CA ALA A 227 -1.54 13.58 -22.18
C ALA A 227 -0.46 12.53 -22.43
N GLY A 228 -0.86 11.32 -22.81
CA GLY A 228 0.03 10.19 -23.04
C GLY A 228 0.50 9.46 -21.79
N ALA A 229 0.07 9.87 -20.60
CA ALA A 229 0.41 9.18 -19.35
C ALA A 229 -0.13 7.75 -19.35
N ARG A 230 0.75 6.79 -19.00
CA ARG A 230 0.37 5.37 -18.87
C ARG A 230 -0.08 5.07 -17.45
N PRO A 231 -1.02 4.13 -17.23
CA PRO A 231 -1.45 3.76 -15.89
C PRO A 231 -0.26 3.25 -15.05
N TYR A 232 -0.22 3.63 -13.77
CA TYR A 232 0.71 3.04 -12.82
C TYR A 232 0.31 1.59 -12.54
N ILE A 233 1.26 0.65 -12.69
CA ILE A 233 1.01 -0.77 -12.45
C ILE A 233 2.01 -1.28 -11.42
N TYR A 234 1.51 -1.99 -10.43
CA TYR A 234 2.32 -2.77 -9.51
C TYR A 234 1.75 -4.19 -9.39
N GLN A 235 2.64 -5.14 -9.51
CA GLN A 235 2.32 -6.54 -9.70
C GLN A 235 2.57 -7.29 -8.40
N GLU A 236 1.59 -8.05 -7.95
CA GLU A 236 1.77 -8.92 -6.79
C GLU A 236 2.60 -10.14 -7.18
N VAL A 237 3.83 -10.16 -6.72
CA VAL A 237 4.76 -11.28 -6.89
C VAL A 237 5.38 -11.59 -5.53
N ILE A 238 4.82 -12.57 -4.83
CA ILE A 238 5.35 -13.00 -3.53
C ILE A 238 6.58 -13.86 -3.77
N ASP A 239 7.75 -13.30 -3.50
CA ASP A 239 9.04 -13.97 -3.66
C ASP A 239 10.03 -13.51 -2.57
N PHE A 240 10.33 -14.42 -1.64
CA PHE A 240 11.35 -14.20 -0.60
C PHE A 240 12.72 -14.77 -1.00
N GLY A 241 12.82 -15.35 -2.21
CA GLY A 241 13.97 -16.06 -2.71
C GLY A 241 13.83 -17.59 -2.55
N GLY A 242 14.47 -18.33 -3.47
CA GLY A 242 14.48 -19.80 -3.44
C GLY A 242 13.31 -20.50 -4.13
N GLU A 243 12.39 -19.75 -4.74
CA GLU A 243 11.33 -20.30 -5.59
C GLU A 243 11.74 -20.32 -7.07
N ALA A 244 11.02 -21.10 -7.87
CA ALA A 244 11.30 -21.23 -9.31
C ALA A 244 10.89 -19.99 -10.12
N ILE A 245 9.95 -19.20 -9.62
CA ILE A 245 9.54 -17.92 -10.21
C ILE A 245 10.12 -16.78 -9.38
N SER A 246 10.86 -15.89 -10.06
CA SER A 246 11.47 -14.73 -9.42
C SER A 246 10.68 -13.46 -9.71
N ARG A 247 10.58 -12.59 -8.69
CA ARG A 247 10.04 -11.23 -8.83
C ARG A 247 10.76 -10.40 -9.90
N TYR A 248 12.02 -10.69 -10.18
CA TYR A 248 12.80 -10.02 -11.23
C TYR A 248 12.28 -10.29 -12.65
N GLU A 249 11.49 -11.36 -12.88
CA GLU A 249 10.87 -11.61 -14.18
C GLU A 249 9.81 -10.56 -14.55
N TYR A 250 9.31 -9.80 -13.56
CA TYR A 250 8.22 -8.84 -13.72
C TYR A 250 8.68 -7.37 -13.67
N THR A 251 9.92 -7.08 -13.26
CA THR A 251 10.41 -5.70 -13.11
C THR A 251 10.55 -4.95 -14.44
N ASP A 252 10.77 -5.65 -15.55
CA ASP A 252 10.80 -5.03 -16.88
C ASP A 252 9.41 -4.64 -17.41
N LEU A 253 8.35 -5.11 -16.75
CA LEU A 253 6.96 -4.79 -17.12
C LEU A 253 6.48 -3.54 -16.39
N ALA A 254 6.56 -3.56 -15.06
CA ALA A 254 6.00 -2.55 -14.19
C ALA A 254 6.64 -2.65 -12.79
N ALA A 255 6.15 -1.87 -11.81
CA ALA A 255 6.56 -2.03 -10.42
C ALA A 255 6.09 -3.38 -9.84
N VAL A 256 6.76 -3.83 -8.79
CA VAL A 256 6.49 -5.10 -8.12
C VAL A 256 6.36 -4.88 -6.62
N THR A 257 5.46 -5.62 -5.97
CA THR A 257 5.31 -5.62 -4.51
C THR A 257 6.53 -6.23 -3.85
N GLU A 258 7.25 -5.46 -3.02
CA GLU A 258 8.45 -5.94 -2.33
C GLU A 258 8.10 -6.51 -0.96
N PHE A 259 7.63 -7.75 -0.92
CA PHE A 259 7.24 -8.44 0.32
C PHE A 259 8.37 -8.59 1.32
N LYS A 260 9.60 -8.70 0.83
CA LYS A 260 10.79 -8.82 1.67
C LYS A 260 11.06 -7.57 2.49
N PHE A 261 10.60 -6.39 2.03
CA PHE A 261 10.74 -5.12 2.74
C PHE A 261 10.10 -5.18 4.13
N GLY A 262 8.82 -5.55 4.22
CA GLY A 262 8.08 -5.64 5.48
C GLY A 262 8.63 -6.71 6.40
N LEU A 263 9.04 -7.86 5.85
CA LEU A 263 9.65 -8.95 6.62
C LEU A 263 10.95 -8.49 7.29
N GLU A 264 11.89 -7.96 6.53
CA GLU A 264 13.22 -7.57 7.04
C GLU A 264 13.13 -6.36 7.99
N LEU A 265 12.37 -5.33 7.61
CA LEU A 265 12.20 -4.15 8.45
C LEU A 265 11.41 -4.47 9.72
N GLY A 266 10.37 -5.30 9.60
CA GLY A 266 9.61 -5.82 10.72
C GLY A 266 10.49 -6.61 11.68
N GLY A 267 11.40 -7.44 11.17
CA GLY A 267 12.40 -8.16 11.95
C GLY A 267 13.32 -7.22 12.74
N CYS A 268 13.74 -6.10 12.15
CA CYS A 268 14.57 -5.11 12.85
C CYS A 268 13.79 -4.42 13.99
N PHE A 269 12.60 -3.91 13.73
CA PHE A 269 11.78 -3.25 14.75
C PHE A 269 11.18 -4.22 15.77
N GLY A 270 10.98 -5.47 15.40
CA GLY A 270 10.58 -6.57 16.30
C GLY A 270 11.70 -7.08 17.21
N GLY A 271 12.94 -6.62 16.99
CA GLY A 271 14.09 -6.97 17.83
C GLY A 271 14.85 -8.24 17.41
N HIS A 272 14.54 -8.82 16.25
CA HIS A 272 15.27 -9.98 15.70
C HIS A 272 16.59 -9.57 15.04
N ASN A 273 16.71 -8.31 14.61
CA ASN A 273 17.93 -7.73 14.06
C ASN A 273 18.13 -6.30 14.60
N GLN A 274 19.35 -5.78 14.56
CA GLN A 274 19.66 -4.47 15.12
C GLN A 274 19.42 -3.35 14.12
N LEU A 275 18.83 -2.23 14.57
CA LEU A 275 18.53 -1.07 13.72
C LEU A 275 19.77 -0.47 13.08
N ARG A 276 20.95 -0.56 13.70
CA ARG A 276 22.22 -0.05 13.12
C ARG A 276 22.52 -0.57 11.71
N TRP A 277 22.05 -1.78 11.39
CA TRP A 277 22.28 -2.40 10.08
C TRP A 277 21.45 -1.77 8.96
N LEU A 278 20.46 -0.96 9.29
CA LEU A 278 19.64 -0.24 8.31
C LEU A 278 20.38 0.90 7.60
N ASN A 279 21.64 1.16 7.94
CA ASN A 279 22.48 2.21 7.34
C ASN A 279 22.70 2.03 5.83
N ASN A 280 22.58 0.81 5.30
CA ASN A 280 22.69 0.48 3.88
C ASN A 280 21.38 -0.12 3.31
N TRP A 281 20.23 0.27 3.88
CA TRP A 281 18.91 -0.21 3.50
C TRP A 281 18.63 -0.03 2.01
N GLY A 282 18.12 -1.07 1.35
CA GLY A 282 17.83 -1.12 -0.07
C GLY A 282 18.40 -2.38 -0.72
N THR A 283 19.01 -2.26 -1.90
CA THR A 283 19.54 -3.39 -2.67
C THR A 283 20.63 -4.20 -1.94
N ALA A 284 21.32 -3.62 -0.97
CA ALA A 284 22.28 -4.34 -0.11
C ALA A 284 21.59 -5.39 0.79
N TRP A 285 20.29 -5.27 1.00
CA TRP A 285 19.44 -6.23 1.69
C TRP A 285 18.76 -7.23 0.73
N ALA A 286 19.25 -7.29 -0.51
CA ALA A 286 18.65 -8.05 -1.60
C ALA A 286 17.18 -7.68 -1.86
N LEU A 287 16.84 -6.40 -1.68
CA LEU A 287 15.58 -5.83 -2.13
C LEU A 287 15.68 -5.44 -3.61
N LEU A 288 14.55 -5.25 -4.27
CA LEU A 288 14.47 -4.76 -5.65
C LEU A 288 15.19 -3.42 -5.83
N ALA A 289 15.41 -2.99 -7.06
CA ALA A 289 15.82 -1.61 -7.31
C ALA A 289 14.74 -0.63 -6.83
N HIS A 290 15.15 0.56 -6.41
CA HIS A 290 14.24 1.56 -5.82
C HIS A 290 13.02 1.86 -6.69
N GLU A 291 13.23 2.00 -7.99
CA GLU A 291 12.22 2.33 -9.00
C GLU A 291 11.25 1.18 -9.31
N ASP A 292 11.59 -0.04 -8.89
CA ASP A 292 10.81 -1.25 -9.14
C ASP A 292 9.91 -1.62 -7.97
N ALA A 293 10.19 -1.07 -6.78
CA ALA A 293 9.64 -1.55 -5.53
C ALA A 293 8.44 -0.74 -5.04
N LEU A 294 7.27 -1.37 -4.93
CA LEU A 294 6.21 -0.91 -4.04
C LEU A 294 6.45 -1.55 -2.67
N VAL A 295 6.59 -0.73 -1.62
CA VAL A 295 7.01 -1.16 -0.28
C VAL A 295 5.92 -0.95 0.76
N PHE A 296 5.83 -1.88 1.71
CA PHE A 296 4.86 -1.86 2.80
C PHE A 296 5.39 -2.63 4.01
N ILE A 297 4.83 -2.36 5.19
CA ILE A 297 5.12 -3.16 6.39
C ILE A 297 4.27 -4.42 6.37
N ASP A 298 2.96 -4.26 6.16
CA ASP A 298 1.97 -5.32 6.01
C ASP A 298 1.02 -5.03 4.84
N ASN A 299 0.33 -6.06 4.39
CA ASN A 299 -0.80 -5.97 3.48
C ASN A 299 -1.99 -6.77 4.03
N HIS A 300 -3.11 -6.77 3.29
CA HIS A 300 -4.34 -7.44 3.70
C HIS A 300 -4.20 -8.97 3.85
N ASP A 301 -3.25 -9.61 3.16
CA ASP A 301 -2.96 -11.04 3.26
C ASP A 301 -2.03 -11.36 4.43
N ASN A 302 -0.81 -10.78 4.42
CA ASN A 302 0.23 -11.19 5.35
C ASN A 302 -0.03 -10.76 6.80
N GLN A 303 -0.81 -9.70 7.05
CA GLN A 303 -1.28 -9.36 8.41
C GLN A 303 -2.17 -10.44 9.03
N ARG A 304 -2.69 -11.37 8.21
CA ARG A 304 -3.60 -12.47 8.57
C ARG A 304 -2.93 -13.84 8.51
N GLY A 305 -1.64 -13.88 8.17
CA GLY A 305 -0.86 -15.11 8.03
C GLY A 305 -0.97 -15.77 6.65
N HIS A 306 -1.55 -15.08 5.66
CA HIS A 306 -1.53 -15.53 4.26
C HIS A 306 -0.30 -14.96 3.53
N GLY A 307 -0.01 -15.43 2.30
CA GLY A 307 1.06 -14.89 1.45
C GLY A 307 2.50 -15.21 1.89
N GLY A 308 2.70 -15.98 2.96
CA GLY A 308 4.03 -16.36 3.45
C GLY A 308 4.77 -15.26 4.22
N GLY A 309 6.07 -15.48 4.53
CA GLY A 309 6.91 -14.51 5.23
C GLY A 309 6.90 -14.63 6.76
N GLY A 310 6.12 -15.56 7.35
CA GLY A 310 6.06 -15.76 8.80
C GLY A 310 5.32 -14.66 9.54
N GLU A 311 5.83 -14.26 10.71
CA GLU A 311 5.22 -13.21 11.53
C GLU A 311 5.56 -11.82 10.95
N ILE A 312 4.53 -11.09 10.54
CA ILE A 312 4.63 -9.73 10.01
C ILE A 312 4.10 -8.74 11.06
N LEU A 313 4.79 -7.60 11.22
CA LEU A 313 4.28 -6.51 12.05
C LEU A 313 3.00 -5.94 11.44
N SER A 314 1.97 -5.76 12.28
CA SER A 314 0.71 -5.15 11.91
C SER A 314 0.24 -4.19 13.00
N TYR A 315 -0.93 -3.61 12.86
CA TYR A 315 -1.55 -2.77 13.90
C TYR A 315 -1.60 -3.45 15.28
N LYS A 316 -1.57 -4.79 15.35
CA LYS A 316 -1.59 -5.58 16.60
C LYS A 316 -0.34 -5.37 17.46
N GLN A 317 0.80 -5.05 16.85
CA GLN A 317 2.06 -4.65 17.51
C GLN A 317 2.30 -3.14 17.33
N ALA A 318 1.35 -2.32 17.76
CA ALA A 318 1.24 -0.90 17.41
C ALA A 318 2.52 -0.06 17.65
N LYS A 319 3.31 -0.36 18.70
CA LYS A 319 4.57 0.36 18.99
C LYS A 319 5.60 0.12 17.88
N GLN A 320 5.91 -1.13 17.60
CA GLN A 320 6.89 -1.55 16.59
C GLN A 320 6.40 -1.20 15.18
N TYR A 321 5.11 -1.40 14.91
CA TYR A 321 4.48 -1.07 13.65
C TYR A 321 4.62 0.41 13.30
N LYS A 322 4.37 1.31 14.25
CA LYS A 322 4.57 2.76 14.06
C LYS A 322 6.04 3.11 13.80
N GLY A 323 6.96 2.45 14.50
CA GLY A 323 8.41 2.63 14.29
C GLY A 323 8.83 2.22 12.88
N ALA A 324 8.46 1.02 12.44
CA ALA A 324 8.75 0.49 11.10
C ALA A 324 8.11 1.35 10.00
N THR A 325 6.85 1.75 10.19
CA THR A 325 6.13 2.64 9.26
C THR A 325 6.80 4.02 9.17
N ALA A 326 7.22 4.59 10.31
CA ALA A 326 7.94 5.86 10.33
C ALA A 326 9.29 5.76 9.60
N PHE A 327 10.02 4.66 9.73
CA PHE A 327 11.25 4.43 8.97
C PHE A 327 10.96 4.33 7.47
N MET A 328 9.96 3.54 7.04
CA MET A 328 9.53 3.41 5.64
C MET A 328 9.20 4.77 5.03
N LEU A 329 8.45 5.61 5.74
CA LEU A 329 8.08 6.94 5.26
C LEU A 329 9.23 7.94 5.31
N ALA A 330 10.15 7.81 6.27
CA ALA A 330 11.33 8.66 6.37
C ALA A 330 12.41 8.32 5.35
N HIS A 331 12.60 7.05 5.02
CA HIS A 331 13.63 6.59 4.08
C HIS A 331 13.16 6.76 2.62
N PRO A 332 14.03 7.17 1.67
CA PRO A 332 13.61 7.43 0.29
C PRO A 332 13.30 6.17 -0.54
N TYR A 333 13.75 4.99 -0.11
CA TYR A 333 13.64 3.75 -0.90
C TYR A 333 12.19 3.34 -1.14
N GLY A 334 11.87 3.03 -2.40
CA GLY A 334 10.60 2.45 -2.85
C GLY A 334 9.41 3.42 -2.82
N GLU A 335 8.31 2.97 -3.39
CA GLU A 335 7.02 3.66 -3.33
C GLU A 335 6.21 3.11 -2.15
N PRO A 336 5.96 3.89 -1.07
CA PRO A 336 5.35 3.37 0.13
C PRO A 336 3.83 3.24 0.03
N GLN A 337 3.33 2.10 0.49
CA GLN A 337 1.93 1.83 0.71
C GLN A 337 1.66 1.52 2.19
N LEU A 338 0.64 2.15 2.74
CA LEU A 338 0.14 1.90 4.09
C LEU A 338 -1.06 0.97 4.04
N MET A 339 -1.18 0.09 5.02
CA MET A 339 -2.41 -0.66 5.26
C MET A 339 -3.38 0.16 6.12
N SER A 340 -4.67 0.07 5.84
CA SER A 340 -5.75 0.55 6.72
C SER A 340 -6.74 -0.58 6.92
N SER A 341 -6.72 -1.14 8.13
CA SER A 341 -7.33 -2.40 8.48
C SER A 341 -8.69 -2.23 9.18
N PHE A 342 -9.43 -3.31 9.28
CA PHE A 342 -10.40 -3.54 10.33
C PHE A 342 -9.87 -4.57 11.33
N ASP A 343 -10.38 -4.55 12.57
CA ASP A 343 -9.95 -5.48 13.61
C ASP A 343 -10.50 -6.88 13.38
N PHE A 344 -9.67 -7.89 13.61
CA PHE A 344 -10.05 -9.28 13.43
C PHE A 344 -9.31 -10.20 14.42
N THR A 345 -9.98 -11.26 14.82
CA THR A 345 -9.44 -12.40 15.57
C THR A 345 -9.39 -13.66 14.72
N ASP A 346 -10.32 -13.79 13.78
CA ASP A 346 -10.37 -14.84 12.77
C ASP A 346 -9.75 -14.30 11.49
N SER A 347 -8.74 -15.00 10.95
CA SER A 347 -8.02 -14.62 9.71
C SER A 347 -8.94 -14.52 8.48
N GLU A 348 -10.06 -15.26 8.50
CA GLU A 348 -11.03 -15.30 7.40
C GLU A 348 -12.07 -14.18 7.49
N ALA A 349 -12.18 -13.51 8.64
CA ALA A 349 -13.23 -12.51 8.88
C ALA A 349 -13.26 -11.42 7.80
N GLY A 350 -14.46 -11.16 7.28
CA GLY A 350 -14.76 -10.00 6.45
C GLY A 350 -14.84 -8.70 7.26
N PRO A 351 -15.08 -7.55 6.60
CA PRO A 351 -15.18 -6.26 7.26
C PRO A 351 -16.36 -6.21 8.25
N PRO A 352 -16.37 -5.23 9.17
CA PRO A 352 -17.53 -5.00 10.04
C PRO A 352 -18.81 -4.87 9.22
N MET A 353 -19.83 -5.64 9.56
CA MET A 353 -21.07 -5.69 8.79
C MET A 353 -22.32 -5.80 9.68
N ASP A 354 -23.45 -5.39 9.13
CA ASP A 354 -24.77 -5.59 9.73
C ASP A 354 -25.30 -7.02 9.49
N PHE A 355 -26.48 -7.30 10.05
CA PHE A 355 -27.12 -8.61 9.89
C PHE A 355 -27.40 -9.00 8.43
N PHE A 356 -27.53 -8.01 7.53
CA PHE A 356 -27.79 -8.25 6.11
C PHE A 356 -26.51 -8.39 5.28
N GLY A 357 -25.34 -8.31 5.90
CA GLY A 357 -24.04 -8.40 5.25
C GLY A 357 -23.58 -7.07 4.62
N ASN A 358 -24.22 -5.95 4.91
CA ASN A 358 -23.78 -4.64 4.47
C ASN A 358 -22.61 -4.16 5.34
N ILE A 359 -21.60 -3.58 4.73
CA ILE A 359 -20.46 -3.00 5.44
C ILE A 359 -20.93 -1.84 6.32
N ILE A 360 -20.57 -1.87 7.61
CA ILE A 360 -20.77 -0.76 8.54
C ILE A 360 -19.63 0.24 8.33
N SER A 361 -19.97 1.48 7.99
CA SER A 361 -19.00 2.54 7.76
C SER A 361 -18.17 2.84 9.01
N PRO A 362 -16.86 3.18 8.85
CA PRO A 362 -16.10 3.75 9.94
C PRO A 362 -16.71 5.09 10.35
N ASP A 363 -16.77 5.36 11.65
CA ASP A 363 -17.15 6.67 12.15
C ASP A 363 -15.95 7.65 12.10
N ASN A 364 -16.17 8.89 12.56
CA ASN A 364 -15.11 9.91 12.56
C ASN A 364 -13.92 9.56 13.46
N SER A 365 -14.12 8.70 14.45
CA SER A 365 -13.09 8.21 15.38
C SER A 365 -12.45 6.89 14.94
N CYS A 366 -12.87 6.33 13.80
CA CYS A 366 -12.54 4.98 13.38
C CYS A 366 -13.00 3.91 14.37
N GLY A 367 -14.22 4.05 14.88
CA GLY A 367 -14.91 3.04 15.65
C GLY A 367 -15.56 1.97 14.76
N ASN A 368 -16.47 1.21 15.36
CA ASN A 368 -17.24 0.17 14.67
C ASN A 368 -16.37 -1.00 14.12
N GLY A 369 -15.24 -1.29 14.76
CA GLY A 369 -14.36 -2.39 14.35
C GLY A 369 -13.30 -2.01 13.30
N TRP A 370 -13.22 -0.75 12.91
CA TRP A 370 -12.16 -0.23 12.03
C TRP A 370 -10.95 0.22 12.85
N VAL A 371 -9.74 0.04 12.30
CA VAL A 371 -8.47 0.43 12.94
C VAL A 371 -7.96 1.76 12.40
N CYS A 372 -8.03 1.97 11.10
CA CYS A 372 -7.67 3.20 10.39
C CYS A 372 -6.25 3.68 10.73
N GLU A 373 -5.25 2.89 10.55
CA GLU A 373 -3.84 3.20 10.89
C GLU A 373 -3.38 4.49 10.19
N HIS A 374 -3.90 4.75 9.01
CA HIS A 374 -3.62 5.98 8.25
C HIS A 374 -4.04 7.26 8.98
N ARG A 375 -4.98 7.18 9.94
CA ARG A 375 -5.41 8.31 10.78
C ARG A 375 -4.63 8.41 12.09
N TRP A 376 -3.71 7.49 12.39
CA TRP A 376 -2.85 7.63 13.55
C TRP A 376 -1.88 8.79 13.32
N ARG A 377 -1.80 9.70 14.34
CA ARG A 377 -0.97 10.91 14.22
C ARG A 377 0.46 10.59 13.79
N GLN A 378 1.06 9.56 14.36
CA GLN A 378 2.42 9.14 14.05
C GLN A 378 2.60 8.70 12.59
N ILE A 379 1.54 8.24 11.94
CA ILE A 379 1.56 7.80 10.53
C ILE A 379 1.29 8.98 9.59
N TYR A 380 0.15 9.69 9.73
CA TYR A 380 -0.13 10.78 8.79
C TYR A 380 0.88 11.94 8.89
N SER A 381 1.47 12.17 10.07
CA SER A 381 2.52 13.18 10.22
C SER A 381 3.81 12.77 9.51
N MET A 382 4.09 11.47 9.41
CA MET A 382 5.23 10.96 8.64
C MET A 382 4.97 10.97 7.13
N VAL A 383 3.72 10.93 6.66
CA VAL A 383 3.38 11.25 5.26
C VAL A 383 3.76 12.70 4.94
N ALA A 384 3.41 13.64 5.81
CA ALA A 384 3.83 15.05 5.67
C ALA A 384 5.37 15.21 5.71
N PHE A 385 6.05 14.47 6.60
CA PHE A 385 7.52 14.41 6.63
C PHE A 385 8.10 13.96 5.28
N ARG A 386 7.57 12.87 4.70
CA ARG A 386 8.00 12.36 3.38
C ARG A 386 7.79 13.39 2.29
N ASN A 387 6.63 14.07 2.27
CA ASN A 387 6.32 15.12 1.29
C ASN A 387 7.34 16.27 1.34
N VAL A 388 7.72 16.70 2.55
CA VAL A 388 8.74 17.75 2.77
C VAL A 388 10.12 17.26 2.31
N ALA A 389 10.45 16.01 2.59
CA ALA A 389 11.75 15.40 2.27
C ALA A 389 11.87 14.91 0.82
N THR A 390 10.84 15.03 -0.01
CA THR A 390 10.83 14.55 -1.41
C THR A 390 12.05 15.05 -2.18
N GLY A 391 12.68 14.13 -2.93
CA GLY A 391 13.87 14.40 -3.76
C GLY A 391 15.18 14.54 -2.99
N THR A 392 15.19 14.23 -1.68
CA THR A 392 16.42 14.22 -0.87
C THR A 392 16.85 12.80 -0.51
N GLY A 393 18.16 12.59 -0.37
CA GLY A 393 18.73 11.32 0.12
C GLY A 393 18.82 11.28 1.65
N VAL A 394 19.28 10.14 2.17
CA VAL A 394 19.71 9.97 3.57
C VAL A 394 21.13 10.51 3.70
N ASN A 395 21.39 11.30 4.72
CA ASN A 395 22.70 11.79 5.08
C ASN A 395 22.88 11.92 6.60
N ASP A 396 24.11 12.05 7.05
CA ASP A 396 24.45 12.17 8.48
C ASP A 396 23.84 11.05 9.33
N TRP A 397 23.97 9.81 8.86
CA TRP A 397 23.58 8.65 9.64
C TRP A 397 24.36 8.56 10.94
N TRP A 398 23.64 8.32 12.01
CA TRP A 398 24.20 8.03 13.35
C TRP A 398 23.55 6.78 13.92
N ASP A 399 24.32 5.96 14.62
CA ASP A 399 23.84 4.88 15.46
C ASP A 399 24.70 4.74 16.73
N ASN A 400 24.15 4.10 17.75
CA ASN A 400 24.86 3.80 18.99
C ASN A 400 25.57 2.42 18.98
N GLY A 401 25.65 1.79 17.82
CA GLY A 401 26.16 0.42 17.68
C GLY A 401 25.12 -0.66 18.04
N SER A 402 23.83 -0.31 18.26
CA SER A 402 22.73 -1.22 18.62
C SER A 402 21.43 -0.78 17.95
N ASN A 403 20.41 -0.42 18.74
CA ASN A 403 19.05 -0.13 18.26
C ASN A 403 18.64 1.34 18.42
N GLN A 404 19.60 2.26 18.56
CA GLN A 404 19.35 3.69 18.43
C GLN A 404 19.98 4.18 17.13
N ILE A 405 19.16 4.78 16.27
CA ILE A 405 19.59 5.34 14.99
C ILE A 405 18.99 6.72 14.75
N ALA A 406 19.67 7.52 13.96
CA ALA A 406 19.16 8.79 13.48
C ALA A 406 19.75 9.13 12.12
N PHE A 407 19.00 9.92 11.32
CA PHE A 407 19.49 10.42 10.03
C PHE A 407 18.76 11.67 9.58
N CYS A 408 19.43 12.41 8.72
CA CYS A 408 18.89 13.57 8.03
C CYS A 408 18.30 13.21 6.67
N ARG A 409 17.41 14.06 6.18
CA ARG A 409 16.89 14.07 4.83
C ARG A 409 17.20 15.42 4.17
N GLY A 410 18.42 15.54 3.61
CA GLY A 410 18.86 16.64 2.76
C GLY A 410 18.65 18.05 3.32
N GLY A 411 18.82 18.28 4.62
CA GLY A 411 18.58 19.59 5.26
C GLY A 411 17.11 20.00 5.34
N ARG A 412 16.18 19.10 5.07
CA ARG A 412 14.72 19.37 5.14
C ARG A 412 14.05 18.72 6.33
N ALA A 413 14.57 17.58 6.77
CA ALA A 413 13.97 16.79 7.85
C ALA A 413 15.02 15.96 8.58
N PHE A 414 14.70 15.57 9.81
CA PHE A 414 15.52 14.73 10.69
C PHE A 414 14.64 13.78 11.46
N ILE A 415 15.09 12.54 11.67
CA ILE A 415 14.40 11.53 12.46
C ILE A 415 15.40 10.75 13.32
N ALA A 416 14.97 10.36 14.52
CA ALA A 416 15.69 9.48 15.43
C ALA A 416 14.76 8.40 15.97
N PHE A 417 15.30 7.20 16.18
CA PHE A 417 14.61 6.03 16.73
C PHE A 417 15.34 5.48 17.96
N ASN A 418 14.58 4.99 18.91
CA ASN A 418 15.10 4.28 20.08
C ASN A 418 14.33 2.96 20.28
N ASN A 419 14.93 1.86 19.92
CA ASN A 419 14.43 0.49 20.18
C ASN A 419 15.32 -0.28 21.18
N ASP A 420 16.18 0.43 21.94
CA ASP A 420 16.93 -0.11 23.06
C ASP A 420 16.14 0.02 24.37
N ASN A 421 16.58 -0.71 25.41
CA ASN A 421 15.99 -0.68 26.75
C ASN A 421 16.51 0.48 27.63
N TRP A 422 17.27 1.42 27.05
CA TRP A 422 17.77 2.64 27.71
C TRP A 422 17.52 3.87 26.84
N ASP A 423 17.50 5.01 27.47
CA ASP A 423 17.15 6.27 26.81
C ASP A 423 18.15 6.66 25.71
N LEU A 424 17.65 7.08 24.57
CA LEU A 424 18.43 7.88 23.64
C LEU A 424 18.51 9.30 24.20
N ASN A 425 19.72 9.76 24.50
CA ASN A 425 19.98 11.09 25.01
C ASN A 425 21.32 11.61 24.46
N GLN A 426 21.28 12.13 23.22
CA GLN A 426 22.47 12.45 22.44
C GLN A 426 22.39 13.82 21.77
N ASN A 427 23.55 14.46 21.65
CA ASN A 427 23.68 15.70 20.89
C ASN A 427 24.00 15.37 19.42
N LEU A 428 22.96 15.35 18.57
CA LEU A 428 23.05 14.88 17.18
C LEU A 428 23.02 16.02 16.17
N GLN A 429 23.63 15.80 15.00
CA GLN A 429 23.48 16.64 13.82
C GLN A 429 22.08 16.43 13.23
N THR A 430 21.33 17.52 13.07
CA THR A 430 19.97 17.48 12.51
C THR A 430 19.91 17.94 11.06
N CYS A 431 20.99 18.55 10.55
CA CYS A 431 21.07 19.16 9.23
C CYS A 431 20.07 20.30 8.98
N LEU A 432 19.32 20.70 10.00
CA LEU A 432 18.35 21.77 9.90
C LEU A 432 18.97 23.11 10.32
N PRO A 433 18.45 24.25 9.83
CA PRO A 433 18.82 25.56 10.29
C PRO A 433 18.55 25.73 11.80
N ALA A 434 19.29 26.65 12.44
CA ALA A 434 19.07 26.97 13.85
C ALA A 434 17.63 27.47 14.11
N GLY A 435 17.01 26.96 15.16
CA GLY A 435 15.65 27.34 15.53
C GLY A 435 14.93 26.31 16.39
N ILE A 436 13.65 26.52 16.66
CA ILE A 436 12.79 25.60 17.38
C ILE A 436 11.87 24.88 16.40
N TYR A 437 11.81 23.57 16.52
CA TYR A 437 11.00 22.70 15.66
C TYR A 437 10.06 21.85 16.52
N CYS A 438 8.82 21.68 16.06
CA CYS A 438 7.89 20.78 16.73
C CYS A 438 8.12 19.34 16.27
N ASP A 439 8.16 18.42 17.24
CA ASP A 439 8.17 16.98 16.97
C ASP A 439 6.81 16.53 16.44
N VAL A 440 6.79 16.01 15.22
CA VAL A 440 5.56 15.59 14.52
C VAL A 440 4.95 14.31 15.09
N ILE A 441 5.73 13.55 15.84
CA ILE A 441 5.29 12.31 16.46
C ILE A 441 4.42 12.59 17.69
N SER A 442 4.86 13.48 18.56
CA SER A 442 4.18 13.80 19.81
C SER A 442 3.12 14.90 19.67
N GLY A 443 3.19 15.71 18.60
CA GLY A 443 2.26 16.83 18.42
C GLY A 443 2.39 17.49 17.05
N THR A 444 2.01 18.76 17.00
CA THR A 444 2.09 19.61 15.81
C THR A 444 2.34 21.06 16.20
N LYS A 445 2.62 21.91 15.23
CA LYS A 445 2.65 23.37 15.40
C LYS A 445 1.23 23.90 15.46
N THR A 446 0.94 24.70 16.45
CA THR A 446 -0.35 25.36 16.68
C THR A 446 -0.42 26.73 15.96
N ASN A 447 -1.63 27.28 15.82
CA ASN A 447 -1.85 28.56 15.15
C ASN A 447 -1.15 29.73 15.88
N ASP A 448 -0.91 29.62 17.17
CA ASP A 448 -0.18 30.61 17.98
C ASP A 448 1.34 30.37 17.99
N ASN A 449 1.84 29.59 17.02
CA ASN A 449 3.26 29.37 16.79
C ASN A 449 3.97 28.60 17.93
N ARG A 450 3.26 27.71 18.62
CA ARG A 450 3.82 26.80 19.63
C ARG A 450 3.75 25.35 19.20
N CYS A 451 4.44 24.50 19.91
CA CYS A 451 4.30 23.06 19.75
C CYS A 451 3.26 22.51 20.72
N SER A 452 2.31 21.72 20.22
CA SER A 452 1.34 21.01 21.07
C SER A 452 1.95 19.76 21.74
N GLY A 453 3.09 19.29 21.28
CA GLY A 453 3.90 18.20 21.81
C GLY A 453 5.32 18.67 22.14
N LYS A 454 6.27 17.73 22.01
CA LYS A 454 7.71 18.01 22.23
C LYS A 454 8.22 19.03 21.21
N SER A 455 9.25 19.78 21.61
CA SER A 455 10.00 20.66 20.71
C SER A 455 11.49 20.33 20.77
N VAL A 456 12.17 20.61 19.67
CA VAL A 456 13.62 20.43 19.52
C VAL A 456 14.23 21.76 19.16
N THR A 457 15.22 22.20 19.96
CA THR A 457 15.99 23.42 19.68
C THR A 457 17.27 23.06 18.95
N VAL A 458 17.35 23.42 17.68
CA VAL A 458 18.53 23.27 16.83
C VAL A 458 19.41 24.52 17.02
N ARG A 459 20.68 24.29 17.30
CA ARG A 459 21.67 25.36 17.50
C ARG A 459 22.28 25.84 16.18
N ASN A 460 23.10 26.90 16.24
CA ASN A 460 23.77 27.48 15.08
C ASN A 460 24.71 26.49 14.34
N ASP A 461 25.17 25.44 15.01
CA ASP A 461 25.99 24.37 14.46
C ASP A 461 25.17 23.24 13.80
N GLY A 462 23.83 23.40 13.74
CA GLY A 462 22.89 22.41 13.21
C GLY A 462 22.63 21.22 14.16
N ARG A 463 23.17 21.24 15.37
CA ARG A 463 23.02 20.16 16.34
C ARG A 463 21.91 20.45 17.35
N ALA A 464 21.30 19.39 17.85
CA ALA A 464 20.29 19.44 18.88
C ALA A 464 20.47 18.33 19.91
N GLN A 465 20.03 18.57 21.15
CA GLN A 465 19.87 17.50 22.12
C GLN A 465 18.62 16.69 21.76
N ILE A 466 18.81 15.44 21.37
CA ILE A 466 17.75 14.51 21.01
C ILE A 466 17.51 13.57 22.18
N TYR A 467 16.25 13.49 22.61
CA TYR A 467 15.84 12.63 23.70
C TYR A 467 14.60 11.81 23.34
N VAL A 468 14.73 10.49 23.41
CA VAL A 468 13.65 9.51 23.24
C VAL A 468 13.79 8.47 24.36
N ALA A 469 12.89 8.51 25.33
CA ALA A 469 12.97 7.58 26.45
C ALA A 469 12.60 6.15 26.05
N ALA A 470 13.27 5.18 26.65
CA ALA A 470 13.05 3.75 26.35
C ALA A 470 11.62 3.28 26.66
N HIS A 471 11.00 3.86 27.69
CA HIS A 471 9.65 3.51 28.14
C HIS A 471 8.53 4.19 27.35
N GLU A 472 8.86 5.16 26.45
CA GLU A 472 7.84 5.82 25.64
C GLU A 472 7.17 4.83 24.67
N PHE A 473 5.87 5.03 24.47
CA PHE A 473 5.11 4.22 23.50
C PHE A 473 5.52 4.52 22.06
N ASP A 474 5.82 5.79 21.74
CA ASP A 474 6.34 6.20 20.44
C ASP A 474 7.88 6.19 20.49
N MET A 475 8.49 5.21 19.84
CA MET A 475 9.94 4.96 19.88
C MET A 475 10.76 5.88 18.96
N MET A 476 10.19 6.98 18.50
CA MET A 476 10.84 7.89 17.56
C MET A 476 10.52 9.37 17.86
N LEU A 477 11.37 10.24 17.30
CA LEU A 477 11.20 11.68 17.26
C LEU A 477 11.53 12.15 15.85
N ALA A 478 10.66 13.00 15.26
CA ALA A 478 10.84 13.50 13.91
C ALA A 478 10.50 15.00 13.79
N ILE A 479 11.35 15.75 13.08
CA ILE A 479 11.19 17.19 12.85
C ILE A 479 11.46 17.52 11.38
N HIS A 480 10.83 18.58 10.87
CA HIS A 480 11.07 19.07 9.51
C HIS A 480 10.84 20.58 9.38
N ILE A 481 11.36 21.18 8.30
CA ILE A 481 11.43 22.63 8.10
C ILE A 481 10.08 23.36 8.14
N ILE A 482 8.96 22.72 7.78
CA ILE A 482 7.64 23.39 7.77
C ILE A 482 7.13 23.66 9.21
N LEU A 483 7.56 22.87 10.19
CA LEU A 483 7.17 23.03 11.60
C LEU A 483 8.15 23.88 12.41
N PHE A 484 8.92 24.74 11.73
CA PHE A 484 9.75 25.75 12.37
C PHE A 484 8.87 26.75 13.13
N VAL A 485 9.22 26.99 14.40
CA VAL A 485 8.63 28.00 15.25
C VAL A 485 9.52 29.22 15.20
N CYS A 486 9.01 30.36 14.73
CA CYS A 486 9.78 31.60 14.68
C CYS A 486 10.15 32.02 16.11
N ILE A 487 11.43 32.14 16.40
CA ILE A 487 11.89 32.78 17.65
C ILE A 487 11.55 34.26 17.48
N ALA A 488 10.59 34.78 18.24
CA ALA A 488 10.48 36.21 18.41
C ALA A 488 11.82 36.71 18.98
N SER A 489 12.56 37.47 18.18
CA SER A 489 13.79 38.10 18.64
C SER A 489 13.49 38.90 19.88
N ILE A 490 13.87 38.38 21.04
CA ILE A 490 13.92 39.19 22.28
C ILE A 490 15.10 40.13 22.07
N PHE A 491 14.83 41.30 21.50
CA PHE A 491 15.78 42.39 21.58
C PHE A 491 15.84 42.81 23.06
N PHE A 492 16.87 42.35 23.75
CA PHE A 492 17.31 43.07 24.94
C PHE A 492 17.84 44.43 24.45
N VAL A 493 17.06 45.47 24.67
CA VAL A 493 17.58 46.85 24.65
C VAL A 493 18.35 47.01 25.94
N GLU A 494 19.68 47.13 25.84
CA GLU A 494 20.54 47.64 26.89
C GLU A 494 20.27 49.15 27.14
#